data_b852f61b841bfb94bc16be0c7b62bad3
#
_entry.id   b852f61b841bfb94bc16be0c7b62bad3
#
_cell.length_a   1.000
_cell.length_b   1.000
_cell.length_c   1.000
_cell.angle_alpha   90.00
_cell.angle_beta   90.00
_cell.angle_gamma   90.00
#
_symmetry.space_group_name_H-M   'P 1'
#
loop_
_entity.id
_entity.type
_entity.pdbx_description
1 polymer ?
#
loop_
_entity_poly.entity_id
_entity_poly.type
_entity_poly.pdbx_seq_one_letter_code
_entity_poly.pdbx_strand_id
1 'polypeptide(L)'
;MQAPTRERGRPLVYEAHDLISIPEDVPELEIERGDEGVIRELVLLNESVAAFVEISYSTGQTRGWVLVEVMPEVKVLSYTMEGQVL
;
A
#
# COMPACT_ATOMS: atom_id res chain seq x y z
N MET A 1 -16.46 -16.86 -19.34
CA MET A 1 -16.31 -16.13 -19.29
C MET A 1 -15.68 -15.44 -19.06
N GLN A 2 -15.54 -15.18 -19.04
CA GLN A 2 -14.90 -14.52 -19.00
C GLN A 2 -14.53 -13.81 -18.29
N ALA A 3 -13.97 -13.91 -18.77
CA ALA A 3 -13.17 -13.38 -17.96
C ALA A 3 -13.54 -12.23 -17.51
N PRO A 4 -13.29 -12.12 -16.55
CA PRO A 4 -13.70 -10.99 -15.93
C PRO A 4 -13.22 -9.80 -16.57
N THR A 5 -14.07 -8.91 -16.70
CA THR A 5 -13.74 -7.67 -17.19
C THR A 5 -12.70 -7.01 -16.41
N ARG A 6 -12.57 -7.36 -15.17
CA ARG A 6 -11.61 -6.69 -14.35
C ARG A 6 -10.21 -6.89 -14.83
N GLU A 7 -9.97 -7.90 -15.62
CA GLU A 7 -8.64 -8.08 -16.12
C GLU A 7 -8.38 -7.29 -17.32
N ARG A 8 -9.39 -6.76 -17.93
CA ARG A 8 -9.19 -5.91 -19.03
C ARG A 8 -10.01 -4.72 -18.81
N GLY A 9 -9.54 -3.62 -18.88
CA GLY A 9 -10.28 -2.43 -18.75
C GLY A 9 -10.39 -1.92 -17.34
N ARG A 10 -9.98 -2.68 -16.39
CA ARG A 10 -9.99 -2.21 -15.02
C ARG A 10 -8.61 -1.74 -14.69
N PRO A 11 -8.41 -0.44 -14.61
CA PRO A 11 -7.07 0.07 -14.36
C PRO A 11 -6.60 -0.17 -12.95
N LEU A 12 -7.51 -0.39 -12.02
CA LEU A 12 -7.12 -0.50 -10.63
C LEU A 12 -8.00 -1.52 -9.97
N VAL A 13 -7.39 -2.44 -9.25
CA VAL A 13 -8.14 -3.50 -8.58
C VAL A 13 -8.12 -3.38 -7.08
N TYR A 14 -7.44 -2.38 -6.52
CA TYR A 14 -7.35 -2.24 -5.08
C TYR A 14 -8.45 -1.35 -4.56
N GLU A 15 -8.88 -1.64 -3.33
CA GLU A 15 -9.87 -0.84 -2.64
C GLU A 15 -9.41 -0.64 -1.22
N ALA A 16 -10.01 0.32 -0.55
CA ALA A 16 -9.75 0.52 0.86
C ALA A 16 -10.05 -0.77 1.61
N HIS A 17 -9.22 -1.05 2.60
CA HIS A 17 -9.31 -2.23 3.47
C HIS A 17 -8.77 -3.49 2.83
N ASP A 18 -8.32 -3.44 1.58
CA ASP A 18 -7.64 -4.58 0.98
C ASP A 18 -6.26 -4.74 1.59
N LEU A 19 -5.76 -5.96 1.54
CA LEU A 19 -4.37 -6.23 1.88
C LEU A 19 -3.52 -6.01 0.65
N ILE A 20 -2.31 -5.53 0.87
CA ILE A 20 -1.37 -5.31 -0.21
C ILE A 20 0.02 -5.69 0.26
N SER A 21 0.79 -6.33 -0.62
CA SER A 21 2.18 -6.63 -0.34
C SER A 21 3.02 -5.39 -0.56
N ILE A 22 3.91 -5.12 0.38
CA ILE A 22 4.81 -3.99 0.24
C ILE A 22 5.91 -4.39 -0.74
N PRO A 23 6.16 -3.59 -1.77
CA PRO A 23 7.03 -4.02 -2.87
C PRO A 23 8.53 -3.88 -2.59
N GLU A 24 8.91 -3.27 -1.48
CA GLU A 24 10.32 -3.02 -1.19
C GLU A 24 10.52 -3.12 0.31
N ASP A 25 11.77 -3.36 0.69
CA ASP A 25 12.12 -3.31 2.10
C ASP A 25 11.98 -1.89 2.62
N VAL A 26 11.49 -1.77 3.85
CA VAL A 26 11.46 -0.49 4.57
C VAL A 26 12.05 -0.78 5.95
N PRO A 27 13.37 -0.81 6.05
CA PRO A 27 14.01 -1.24 7.30
C PRO A 27 13.62 -0.40 8.50
N GLU A 28 13.34 0.86 8.29
CA GLU A 28 12.97 1.74 9.39
C GLU A 28 11.68 1.29 10.06
N LEU A 29 10.85 0.56 9.34
CA LEU A 29 9.62 0.00 9.90
C LEU A 29 9.71 -1.49 10.10
N GLU A 30 10.91 -2.05 9.92
CA GLU A 30 11.12 -3.48 10.04
C GLU A 30 10.25 -4.25 9.06
N ILE A 31 10.09 -3.70 7.87
CA ILE A 31 9.29 -4.31 6.82
C ILE A 31 10.22 -4.90 5.79
N GLU A 32 9.93 -6.13 5.40
CA GLU A 32 10.62 -6.79 4.31
C GLU A 32 9.70 -6.83 3.11
N ARG A 33 10.29 -6.78 1.94
CA ARG A 33 9.54 -6.92 0.71
C ARG A 33 8.64 -8.15 0.82
N GLY A 34 7.37 -7.96 0.49
CA GLY A 34 6.39 -9.03 0.58
C GLY A 34 5.56 -9.02 1.84
N ASP A 35 5.98 -8.26 2.85
CA ASP A 35 5.14 -8.09 4.03
C ASP A 35 3.87 -7.39 3.61
N GLU A 36 2.80 -7.62 4.36
CA GLU A 36 1.50 -7.10 3.99
C GLU A 36 1.07 -5.97 4.90
N GLY A 37 0.29 -5.07 4.34
CA GLY A 37 -0.37 -4.03 5.09
C GLY A 37 -1.78 -3.86 4.59
N VAL A 38 -2.52 -2.98 5.23
CA VAL A 38 -3.92 -2.73 4.92
C VAL A 38 -4.04 -1.36 4.28
N ILE A 39 -4.66 -1.33 3.10
CA ILE A 39 -4.91 -0.06 2.43
C ILE A 39 -5.98 0.68 3.20
N ARG A 40 -5.66 1.90 3.63
CA ARG A 40 -6.64 2.73 4.31
C ARG A 40 -7.27 3.73 3.36
N GLU A 41 -6.53 4.14 2.34
CA GLU A 41 -7.05 5.15 1.43
C GLU A 41 -6.28 5.05 0.13
N LEU A 42 -6.96 5.34 -0.97
CA LEU A 42 -6.32 5.47 -2.26
C LEU A 42 -6.27 6.93 -2.61
N VAL A 43 -5.13 7.37 -3.11
CA VAL A 43 -4.86 8.77 -3.37
C VAL A 43 -4.54 8.94 -4.84
N LEU A 44 -5.24 9.85 -5.48
CA LEU A 44 -4.94 10.17 -6.87
C LEU A 44 -3.86 11.24 -6.89
N LEU A 45 -2.79 10.93 -7.59
CA LEU A 45 -1.74 11.89 -7.84
C LEU A 45 -1.87 12.33 -9.28
N ASN A 46 -0.96 13.16 -9.76
CA ASN A 46 -1.11 13.71 -11.09
C ASN A 46 -1.37 12.64 -12.13
N GLU A 47 -0.47 11.70 -12.26
CA GLU A 47 -0.62 10.68 -13.28
C GLU A 47 -0.42 9.30 -12.67
N SER A 48 -0.70 9.19 -11.39
CA SER A 48 -0.52 7.92 -10.73
C SER A 48 -1.53 7.78 -9.61
N VAL A 49 -1.59 6.58 -9.05
CA VAL A 49 -2.45 6.27 -7.93
C VAL A 49 -1.58 5.65 -6.86
N ALA A 50 -1.78 6.09 -5.64
CA ALA A 50 -1.03 5.55 -4.51
C ALA A 50 -1.99 5.04 -3.45
N ALA A 51 -1.52 4.09 -2.67
CA ALA A 51 -2.27 3.55 -1.54
C ALA A 51 -1.60 3.99 -0.26
N PHE A 52 -2.39 4.48 0.65
CA PHE A 52 -1.92 4.81 1.99
C PHE A 52 -2.13 3.57 2.83
N VAL A 53 -1.03 2.93 3.23
CA VAL A 53 -1.06 1.57 3.77
C VAL A 53 -0.64 1.58 5.22
N GLU A 54 -1.44 0.96 6.06
CA GLU A 54 -1.12 0.82 7.47
C GLU A 54 -0.43 -0.51 7.71
N ILE A 55 0.68 -0.46 8.44
CA ILE A 55 1.43 -1.65 8.82
C ILE A 55 1.25 -1.85 10.31
N SER A 56 0.92 -3.07 10.69
CA SER A 56 0.65 -3.37 12.09
C SER A 56 1.60 -4.44 12.61
N TYR A 57 1.83 -4.41 13.92
CA TYR A 57 2.48 -5.52 14.60
C TYR A 57 1.49 -6.68 14.71
N SER A 58 2.00 -7.85 15.06
CA SER A 58 1.13 -9.00 15.26
C SER A 58 0.12 -8.76 16.36
N THR A 59 0.39 -7.82 17.26
CA THR A 59 -0.54 -7.47 18.33
C THR A 59 -1.70 -6.63 17.81
N GLY A 60 -1.63 -6.14 16.56
CA GLY A 60 -2.65 -5.26 16.03
C GLY A 60 -2.32 -3.79 16.18
N GLN A 61 -1.27 -3.48 16.94
CA GLN A 61 -0.88 -2.10 17.12
C GLN A 61 -0.20 -1.59 15.86
N THR A 62 -0.48 -0.35 15.50
CA THR A 62 0.07 0.23 14.29
C THR A 62 1.57 0.45 14.44
N ARG A 63 2.33 -0.03 13.47
CA ARG A 63 3.76 0.14 13.43
C ARG A 63 4.13 1.39 12.65
N GLY A 64 3.40 1.66 11.60
CA GLY A 64 3.67 2.82 10.78
C GLY A 64 2.81 2.80 9.53
N TRP A 65 3.14 3.67 8.62
CA TRP A 65 2.38 3.88 7.39
C TRP A 65 3.33 3.92 6.22
N VAL A 66 2.89 3.38 5.09
CA VAL A 66 3.69 3.40 3.88
C VAL A 66 2.81 3.92 2.75
N LEU A 67 3.33 4.85 1.97
CA LEU A 67 2.63 5.32 0.78
C LEU A 67 3.22 4.56 -0.39
N VAL A 68 2.40 3.76 -1.04
CA VAL A 68 2.83 2.86 -2.10
C VAL A 68 2.13 3.27 -3.39
N GLU A 69 2.92 3.63 -4.40
CA GLU A 69 2.32 3.83 -5.71
C GLU A 69 1.91 2.49 -6.26
N VAL A 70 0.70 2.40 -6.79
CA VAL A 70 0.17 1.15 -7.32
C VAL A 70 -0.07 1.23 -8.81
N MET A 71 0.03 2.43 -9.39
CA MET A 71 -0.19 2.62 -10.80
C MET A 71 0.44 3.93 -11.22
N PRO A 72 1.22 3.98 -12.26
CA PRO A 72 1.52 2.90 -13.19
C PRO A 72 2.57 1.92 -12.70
N GLU A 73 3.35 2.30 -11.71
CA GLU A 73 4.38 1.43 -11.16
C GLU A 73 4.03 1.07 -9.73
N VAL A 74 4.60 -0.02 -9.26
CA VAL A 74 4.39 -0.43 -7.88
C VAL A 74 5.68 -0.19 -7.14
N LYS A 75 5.68 0.80 -6.25
CA LYS A 75 6.90 1.17 -5.54
C LYS A 75 6.55 1.98 -4.30
N VAL A 76 7.44 1.95 -3.33
CA VAL A 76 7.27 2.72 -2.10
C VAL A 76 7.66 4.16 -2.39
N LEU A 77 6.77 5.08 -2.06
CA LEU A 77 7.04 6.50 -2.24
C LEU A 77 7.56 7.15 -0.96
N SER A 78 7.01 6.77 0.18
CA SER A 78 7.43 7.35 1.46
C SER A 78 6.88 6.49 2.58
N TYR A 79 7.32 6.78 3.80
CA TYR A 79 6.81 6.07 4.96
C TYR A 79 6.85 7.00 6.16
N THR A 80 6.07 6.64 7.18
CA THR A 80 6.01 7.38 8.42
C THR A 80 5.91 6.38 9.56
N MET A 81 6.68 6.58 10.60
CA MET A 81 6.62 5.72 11.77
C MET A 81 5.52 6.20 12.67
N GLU A 82 4.81 5.24 13.27
CA GLU A 82 3.77 5.59 14.20
C GLU A 82 4.37 6.32 15.39
N GLY A 83 3.70 7.37 15.81
CA GLY A 83 4.19 8.15 16.95
C GLY A 83 5.17 9.23 16.57
N GLN A 84 5.59 9.28 15.34
CA GLN A 84 6.51 10.31 14.89
C GLN A 84 5.77 11.64 14.80
N VAL A 85 6.39 12.66 15.31
CA VAL A 85 5.78 13.98 15.30
C VAL A 85 6.61 14.89 14.43
N LEU A 86 5.98 15.61 13.58
CA LEU A 86 6.67 16.51 12.66
C LEU A 86 6.54 17.93 13.12
#